data_f9052e1eb66e87ca6ac2aa8146fb938f
#
_entry.id   f9052e1eb66e87ca6ac2aa8146fb938f
#
_cell.length_a   1.000
_cell.length_b   1.000
_cell.length_c   1.000
_cell.angle_alpha   90.00
_cell.angle_beta   90.00
_cell.angle_gamma   90.00
#
_symmetry.space_group_name_H-M   'P 1'
#
loop_
_entity.id
_entity.type
_entity.pdbx_description
1 polymer ?
#
loop_
_entity_poly.entity_id
_entity_poly.type
_entity_poly.pdbx_seq_one_letter_code
_entity_poly.pdbx_strand_id
1 'polypeptide(L)'
;LQYSFSTGNAIDSCTISGSISDAKNLNPAEGFFIFLYDKDIDSLPKSAMPTYITKANKDGRFSFRNIAAGSYKVFALKDGNGNYRYDLPTEEIAFLDSMFNVQATPAKDSLGNYLDTNYKPANILLRAFVVADTTPKLQRFENPASGIYKFPYRSGIQHFSAQTDVDYFQVLNETKDTITW
;
A
#
# COMPACT_ATOMS: atom_id res chain seq x y z
N LEU A 1 23.56 -8.23 -18.04
CA LEU A 1 24.09 -9.39 -17.32
C LEU A 1 23.85 -9.18 -15.83
N GLN A 2 23.19 -10.14 -15.16
CA GLN A 2 22.95 -10.11 -13.72
C GLN A 2 23.74 -11.25 -13.10
N TYR A 3 24.60 -10.95 -12.15
CA TYR A 3 25.35 -11.95 -11.40
C TYR A 3 24.78 -12.05 -9.99
N SER A 4 24.52 -13.27 -9.54
CA SER A 4 24.14 -13.56 -8.16
C SER A 4 25.32 -14.20 -7.47
N PHE A 5 25.67 -13.70 -6.29
CA PHE A 5 26.72 -14.27 -5.46
C PHE A 5 26.24 -14.32 -3.99
N SER A 6 26.79 -15.23 -3.23
CA SER A 6 26.51 -15.36 -1.80
C SER A 6 27.78 -15.10 -1.00
N THR A 7 27.61 -14.43 0.14
CA THR A 7 28.67 -14.33 1.15
C THR A 7 28.62 -15.46 2.18
N GLY A 8 27.64 -16.39 2.06
CA GLY A 8 27.44 -17.55 2.90
C GLY A 8 27.63 -18.88 2.13
N ASN A 9 27.32 -19.98 2.81
CA ASN A 9 27.49 -21.34 2.29
C ASN A 9 26.41 -21.76 1.27
N ALA A 10 25.37 -20.96 1.07
CA ALA A 10 24.29 -21.24 0.14
C ALA A 10 23.87 -19.97 -0.60
N ILE A 11 23.43 -20.13 -1.83
CA ILE A 11 22.81 -19.07 -2.63
C ILE A 11 21.30 -19.19 -2.45
N ASP A 12 20.65 -18.10 -2.09
CA ASP A 12 19.19 -18.02 -2.07
C ASP A 12 18.66 -18.24 -3.49
N SER A 13 17.81 -19.24 -3.66
CA SER A 13 17.39 -19.72 -4.99
C SER A 13 15.90 -19.61 -5.23
N CYS A 14 15.10 -19.17 -4.22
CA CYS A 14 13.67 -19.09 -4.41
C CYS A 14 13.28 -17.97 -5.38
N THR A 15 12.26 -18.27 -6.16
CA THR A 15 11.65 -17.31 -7.08
C THR A 15 10.15 -17.27 -6.81
N ILE A 16 9.60 -16.07 -6.73
CA ILE A 16 8.16 -15.85 -6.68
C ILE A 16 7.76 -14.83 -7.73
N SER A 17 6.55 -14.93 -8.23
CA SER A 17 6.02 -13.99 -9.21
C SER A 17 4.58 -13.64 -8.88
N GLY A 18 4.12 -12.58 -9.50
CA GLY A 18 2.76 -12.12 -9.31
C GLY A 18 2.36 -11.07 -10.31
N SER A 19 1.15 -10.56 -10.11
CA SER A 19 0.61 -9.46 -10.87
C SER A 19 -0.11 -8.47 -9.99
N ILE A 20 -0.09 -7.22 -10.40
CA ILE A 20 -0.80 -6.12 -9.78
C ILE A 20 -1.76 -5.48 -10.78
N SER A 21 -2.95 -5.17 -10.31
CA SER A 21 -3.98 -4.51 -11.10
C SER A 21 -4.72 -3.49 -10.25
N ASP A 22 -5.33 -2.51 -10.90
CA ASP A 22 -6.22 -1.55 -10.26
C ASP A 22 -7.44 -2.25 -9.65
N ALA A 23 -7.81 -1.88 -8.43
CA ALA A 23 -8.91 -2.52 -7.70
C ALA A 23 -10.29 -2.24 -8.29
N LYS A 24 -10.48 -1.14 -9.04
CA LYS A 24 -11.77 -0.71 -9.57
C LYS A 24 -12.09 -1.35 -10.92
N ASN A 25 -11.09 -1.36 -11.83
CA ASN A 25 -11.29 -1.76 -13.22
C ASN A 25 -10.54 -3.02 -13.63
N LEU A 26 -9.68 -3.54 -12.73
CA LEU A 26 -8.84 -4.73 -12.92
C LEU A 26 -7.80 -4.61 -14.04
N ASN A 27 -7.58 -3.41 -14.56
CA ASN A 27 -6.54 -3.18 -15.54
C ASN A 27 -5.15 -3.39 -14.92
N PRO A 28 -4.16 -3.88 -15.70
CA PRO A 28 -2.80 -3.97 -15.23
C PRO A 28 -2.28 -2.63 -14.70
N ALA A 29 -1.64 -2.65 -13.55
CA ALA A 29 -1.11 -1.46 -12.90
C ALA A 29 0.42 -1.39 -13.07
N GLU A 30 0.90 -0.39 -13.82
CA GLU A 30 2.32 -0.18 -14.06
C GLU A 30 2.96 0.77 -13.04
N GLY A 31 4.28 0.70 -12.94
CA GLY A 31 5.07 1.66 -12.17
C GLY A 31 5.14 1.39 -10.67
N PHE A 32 4.53 0.31 -10.20
CA PHE A 32 4.59 -0.08 -8.79
C PHE A 32 5.93 -0.71 -8.43
N PHE A 33 6.45 -0.31 -7.28
CA PHE A 33 7.47 -1.07 -6.56
C PHE A 33 6.79 -2.11 -5.67
N ILE A 34 7.32 -3.31 -5.67
CA ILE A 34 6.83 -4.41 -4.85
C ILE A 34 7.86 -4.68 -3.77
N PHE A 35 7.43 -4.70 -2.53
CA PHE A 35 8.24 -4.82 -1.32
C PHE A 35 7.94 -6.13 -0.62
N LEU A 36 8.98 -6.83 -0.17
CA LEU A 36 8.84 -7.94 0.76
C LEU A 36 9.48 -7.57 2.09
N TYR A 37 8.77 -7.86 3.15
CA TYR A 37 9.22 -7.72 4.54
C TYR A 37 9.19 -9.08 5.24
N ASP A 38 10.19 -9.36 6.04
CA ASP A 38 10.35 -10.58 6.83
C ASP A 38 9.61 -10.52 8.19
N LYS A 39 8.83 -9.47 8.42
CA LYS A 39 8.09 -9.23 9.65
C LYS A 39 6.61 -8.99 9.36
N ASP A 40 5.74 -9.47 10.26
CA ASP A 40 4.30 -9.26 10.19
C ASP A 40 3.90 -7.96 10.90
N ILE A 41 4.22 -6.83 10.28
CA ILE A 41 3.91 -5.48 10.80
C ILE A 41 3.34 -4.63 9.66
N ASP A 42 2.12 -4.17 9.80
CA ASP A 42 1.42 -3.42 8.76
C ASP A 42 1.97 -2.01 8.49
N SER A 43 2.65 -1.43 9.48
CA SER A 43 3.22 -0.09 9.35
C SER A 43 4.60 -0.05 8.68
N LEU A 44 5.19 -1.19 8.33
CA LEU A 44 6.53 -1.24 7.72
C LEU A 44 6.68 -0.37 6.46
N PRO A 45 5.71 -0.31 5.53
CA PRO A 45 5.85 0.54 4.36
C PRO A 45 6.02 2.03 4.66
N LYS A 46 5.61 2.48 5.86
CA LYS A 46 5.78 3.88 6.29
C LYS A 46 7.12 4.15 6.98
N SER A 47 7.73 3.14 7.59
CA SER A 47 8.81 3.33 8.56
C SER A 47 10.10 2.62 8.23
N ALA A 48 10.07 1.55 7.45
CA ALA A 48 11.22 0.69 7.22
C ALA A 48 11.49 0.44 5.74
N MET A 49 12.75 0.17 5.43
CA MET A 49 13.14 -0.33 4.11
C MET A 49 12.77 -1.80 3.96
N PRO A 50 12.32 -2.23 2.77
CA PRO A 50 11.98 -3.63 2.52
C PRO A 50 13.23 -4.53 2.49
N THR A 51 13.04 -5.81 2.84
CA THR A 51 14.08 -6.84 2.72
C THR A 51 14.41 -7.11 1.25
N TYR A 52 13.38 -7.16 0.40
CA TYR A 52 13.55 -7.29 -1.05
C TYR A 52 12.62 -6.31 -1.77
N ILE A 53 13.11 -5.83 -2.92
CA ILE A 53 12.37 -4.90 -3.78
C ILE A 53 12.44 -5.34 -5.24
N THR A 54 11.32 -5.23 -5.94
CA THR A 54 11.26 -5.36 -7.40
C THR A 54 10.28 -4.35 -7.98
N LYS A 55 10.22 -4.23 -9.29
CA LYS A 55 9.30 -3.30 -9.97
C LYS A 55 8.38 -4.06 -10.91
N ALA A 56 7.10 -3.72 -10.90
CA ALA A 56 6.14 -4.23 -11.87
C ALA A 56 6.42 -3.66 -13.27
N ASN A 57 6.28 -4.51 -14.28
CA ASN A 57 6.37 -4.10 -15.67
C ASN A 57 5.05 -3.44 -16.15
N LYS A 58 4.99 -3.06 -17.43
CA LYS A 58 3.82 -2.42 -18.05
C LYS A 58 2.55 -3.27 -18.01
N ASP A 59 2.70 -4.60 -17.97
CA ASP A 59 1.58 -5.54 -17.86
C ASP A 59 1.19 -5.81 -16.41
N GLY A 60 1.73 -5.06 -15.45
CA GLY A 60 1.51 -5.26 -14.02
C GLY A 60 2.16 -6.53 -13.46
N ARG A 61 3.06 -7.18 -14.19
CA ARG A 61 3.73 -8.40 -13.74
C ARG A 61 5.02 -8.08 -13.02
N PHE A 62 5.31 -8.84 -11.95
CA PHE A 62 6.55 -8.73 -11.19
C PHE A 62 7.13 -10.09 -10.85
N SER A 63 8.41 -10.12 -10.56
CA SER A 63 9.12 -11.30 -10.11
C SER A 63 10.25 -10.94 -9.16
N PHE A 64 10.38 -11.70 -8.09
CA PHE A 64 11.55 -11.74 -7.22
C PHE A 64 12.34 -13.01 -7.55
N ARG A 65 13.64 -12.87 -7.63
CA ARG A 65 14.57 -13.97 -7.85
C ARG A 65 15.64 -13.93 -6.78
N ASN A 66 16.19 -15.10 -6.49
CA ASN A 66 17.28 -15.25 -5.51
C ASN A 66 16.89 -14.69 -4.14
N ILE A 67 15.71 -15.07 -3.65
CA ILE A 67 15.26 -14.74 -2.30
C ILE A 67 15.36 -15.95 -1.39
N ALA A 68 15.59 -15.73 -0.11
CA ALA A 68 15.64 -16.77 0.89
C ALA A 68 14.27 -17.45 1.05
N ALA A 69 14.27 -18.74 1.36
CA ALA A 69 13.05 -19.39 1.83
C ALA A 69 12.65 -18.82 3.18
N GLY A 70 11.36 -18.55 3.37
CA GLY A 70 10.87 -17.93 4.60
C GLY A 70 9.49 -17.32 4.45
N SER A 71 9.00 -16.72 5.50
CA SER A 71 7.71 -16.04 5.53
C SER A 71 7.86 -14.56 5.26
N TYR A 72 7.04 -14.04 4.36
CA TYR A 72 7.10 -12.64 3.94
C TYR A 72 5.72 -12.00 3.90
N LYS A 73 5.68 -10.71 4.20
CA LYS A 73 4.55 -9.83 3.95
C LYS A 73 4.83 -8.99 2.72
N VAL A 74 3.85 -8.88 1.83
CA VAL A 74 4.01 -8.16 0.56
C VAL A 74 3.20 -6.88 0.57
N PHE A 75 3.84 -5.82 0.09
CA PHE A 75 3.20 -4.54 -0.23
C PHE A 75 3.62 -4.11 -1.63
N ALA A 76 2.76 -3.37 -2.29
CA ALA A 76 3.09 -2.68 -3.53
C ALA A 76 2.80 -1.20 -3.36
N LEU A 77 3.66 -0.35 -3.87
CA LEU A 77 3.57 1.09 -3.73
C LEU A 77 3.86 1.76 -5.08
N LYS A 78 2.99 2.66 -5.49
CA LYS A 78 3.27 3.61 -6.54
C LYS A 78 3.86 4.87 -5.91
N ASP A 79 5.16 4.80 -5.72
CA ASP A 79 5.96 5.79 -5.02
C ASP A 79 6.08 7.07 -5.87
N GLY A 80 5.47 8.15 -5.41
CA GLY A 80 5.39 9.41 -6.13
C GLY A 80 6.62 10.30 -5.92
N ASN A 81 7.35 10.13 -4.81
CA ASN A 81 8.49 10.97 -4.44
C ASN A 81 9.85 10.24 -4.46
N GLY A 82 9.86 8.92 -4.72
CA GLY A 82 11.08 8.12 -4.88
C GLY A 82 11.79 7.77 -3.58
N ASN A 83 11.07 7.78 -2.45
CA ASN A 83 11.65 7.51 -1.13
C ASN A 83 11.45 6.08 -0.63
N TYR A 84 10.75 5.23 -1.39
CA TYR A 84 10.39 3.85 -1.05
C TYR A 84 9.57 3.72 0.24
N ARG A 85 8.74 4.72 0.54
CA ARG A 85 7.87 4.76 1.72
C ARG A 85 6.47 5.23 1.34
N TYR A 86 5.48 4.68 2.02
CA TYR A 86 4.11 5.14 1.90
C TYR A 86 3.88 6.33 2.85
N ASP A 87 4.00 7.55 2.35
CA ASP A 87 3.92 8.78 3.13
C ASP A 87 3.03 9.87 2.51
N LEU A 88 2.64 9.71 1.25
CA LEU A 88 1.74 10.66 0.59
C LEU A 88 0.32 10.09 0.49
N PRO A 89 -0.72 10.88 0.77
CA PRO A 89 -2.12 10.42 0.69
C PRO A 89 -2.59 10.13 -0.74
N THR A 90 -1.81 10.55 -1.74
CA THR A 90 -2.10 10.33 -3.17
C THR A 90 -1.45 9.07 -3.72
N GLU A 91 -0.60 8.42 -2.95
CA GLU A 91 0.07 7.20 -3.38
C GLU A 91 -0.89 6.02 -3.39
N GLU A 92 -0.76 5.21 -4.44
CA GLU A 92 -1.52 3.99 -4.57
C GLU A 92 -0.77 2.85 -3.87
N ILE A 93 -1.50 2.06 -3.10
CA ILE A 93 -0.94 0.93 -2.34
C ILE A 93 -1.71 -0.35 -2.66
N ALA A 94 -1.04 -1.49 -2.57
CA ALA A 94 -1.65 -2.81 -2.55
C ALA A 94 -0.91 -3.71 -1.56
N PHE A 95 -1.61 -4.67 -0.95
CA PHE A 95 -1.01 -5.61 -0.01
C PHE A 95 -1.80 -6.91 0.06
N LEU A 96 -1.20 -7.92 0.66
CA LEU A 96 -1.90 -9.07 1.21
C LEU A 96 -2.00 -8.92 2.72
N ASP A 97 -3.16 -9.29 3.25
CA ASP A 97 -3.47 -9.16 4.67
C ASP A 97 -2.58 -10.05 5.54
N SER A 98 -2.23 -11.23 5.05
CA SER A 98 -1.42 -12.22 5.76
C SER A 98 -0.05 -12.43 5.12
N MET A 99 0.89 -12.91 5.93
CA MET A 99 2.16 -13.40 5.43
C MET A 99 1.97 -14.66 4.59
N PHE A 100 2.85 -14.87 3.64
CA PHE A 100 2.95 -16.09 2.87
C PHE A 100 4.34 -16.71 3.00
N ASN A 101 4.40 -18.03 2.84
CA ASN A 101 5.65 -18.77 2.97
C ASN A 101 6.26 -19.02 1.59
N VAL A 102 7.50 -18.59 1.40
CA VAL A 102 8.28 -18.83 0.19
C VAL A 102 9.08 -20.11 0.35
N GLN A 103 8.84 -21.06 -0.54
CA GLN A 103 9.49 -22.36 -0.55
C GLN A 103 9.87 -22.77 -1.97
N ALA A 104 10.99 -23.44 -2.07
CA ALA A 104 11.42 -24.15 -3.28
C ALA A 104 11.21 -25.66 -3.04
N THR A 105 10.35 -26.26 -3.82
CA THR A 105 10.12 -27.72 -3.76
C THR A 105 10.68 -28.35 -5.03
N PRO A 106 11.75 -29.15 -4.95
CA PRO A 106 12.24 -29.87 -6.10
C PRO A 106 11.16 -30.77 -6.68
N ALA A 107 10.83 -30.57 -7.95
CA ALA A 107 9.96 -31.49 -8.65
C ALA A 107 10.77 -32.69 -9.13
N LYS A 108 10.21 -33.90 -9.01
CA LYS A 108 10.79 -35.13 -9.51
C LYS A 108 9.80 -35.84 -10.43
N ASP A 109 10.27 -36.44 -11.48
CA ASP A 109 9.48 -37.34 -12.31
C ASP A 109 9.20 -38.66 -11.60
N SER A 110 8.42 -39.54 -12.24
CA SER A 110 8.11 -40.87 -11.73
C SER A 110 9.33 -41.80 -11.61
N LEU A 111 10.44 -41.45 -12.24
CA LEU A 111 11.72 -42.19 -12.20
C LEU A 111 12.70 -41.60 -11.18
N GLY A 112 12.31 -40.50 -10.47
CA GLY A 112 13.12 -39.87 -9.46
C GLY A 112 14.10 -38.82 -10.00
N ASN A 113 14.10 -38.50 -11.31
CA ASN A 113 14.93 -37.45 -11.88
C ASN A 113 14.40 -36.07 -11.48
N TYR A 114 15.32 -35.15 -11.21
CA TYR A 114 14.94 -33.76 -10.89
C TYR A 114 14.41 -33.04 -12.13
N LEU A 115 13.23 -32.49 -12.01
CA LEU A 115 12.61 -31.55 -12.93
C LEU A 115 12.86 -30.10 -12.46
N ASP A 116 12.16 -29.18 -13.08
CA ASP A 116 12.18 -27.80 -12.63
C ASP A 116 11.69 -27.68 -11.19
N THR A 117 12.27 -26.75 -10.46
CA THR A 117 11.90 -26.47 -9.08
C THR A 117 10.56 -25.71 -9.04
N ASN A 118 9.60 -26.26 -8.31
CA ASN A 118 8.35 -25.58 -8.04
C ASN A 118 8.53 -24.55 -6.90
N TYR A 119 8.19 -23.32 -7.17
CA TYR A 119 8.21 -22.25 -6.17
C TYR A 119 6.80 -21.96 -5.67
N LYS A 120 6.68 -21.72 -4.39
CA LYS A 120 5.41 -21.29 -3.75
C LYS A 120 5.63 -19.95 -3.04
N PRO A 121 4.62 -19.05 -3.09
CA PRO A 121 3.39 -19.14 -3.88
C PRO A 121 3.69 -19.04 -5.39
N ALA A 122 2.91 -19.75 -6.19
CA ALA A 122 3.11 -19.78 -7.64
C ALA A 122 2.75 -18.44 -8.31
N ASN A 123 1.78 -17.72 -7.75
CA ASN A 123 1.35 -16.43 -8.26
C ASN A 123 0.72 -15.58 -7.13
N ILE A 124 1.19 -14.36 -6.98
CA ILE A 124 0.67 -13.37 -6.03
C ILE A 124 -0.19 -12.38 -6.80
N LEU A 125 -1.45 -12.20 -6.35
CA LEU A 125 -2.38 -11.25 -6.96
C LEU A 125 -2.57 -10.06 -6.03
N LEU A 126 -2.17 -8.87 -6.48
CA LEU A 126 -2.31 -7.62 -5.74
C LEU A 126 -3.35 -6.73 -6.41
N ARG A 127 -4.10 -5.98 -5.59
CA ARG A 127 -5.10 -5.00 -6.03
C ARG A 127 -4.72 -3.63 -5.50
N ALA A 128 -4.39 -2.72 -6.41
CA ALA A 128 -3.97 -1.37 -6.07
C ALA A 128 -5.16 -0.44 -5.86
N PHE A 129 -5.09 0.37 -4.83
CA PHE A 129 -6.08 1.39 -4.52
C PHE A 129 -5.43 2.59 -3.85
N VAL A 130 -6.11 3.73 -3.90
CA VAL A 130 -5.75 4.92 -3.11
C VAL A 130 -6.55 4.87 -1.83
N VAL A 131 -5.89 5.07 -0.70
CA VAL A 131 -6.57 5.21 0.60
C VAL A 131 -7.31 6.54 0.60
N ALA A 132 -8.62 6.49 0.79
CA ALA A 132 -9.41 7.70 0.90
C ALA A 132 -8.96 8.50 2.12
N ASP A 133 -8.58 9.77 1.91
CA ASP A 133 -8.30 10.69 3.00
C ASP A 133 -9.64 11.12 3.61
N THR A 134 -9.98 10.50 4.72
CA THR A 134 -11.21 10.78 5.48
C THR A 134 -11.00 11.84 6.55
N THR A 135 -9.78 12.40 6.69
CA THR A 135 -9.53 13.46 7.67
C THR A 135 -10.31 14.71 7.30
N PRO A 136 -11.07 15.29 8.24
CA PRO A 136 -11.75 16.55 8.03
C PRO A 136 -10.72 17.65 7.76
N LYS A 137 -10.78 18.26 6.57
CA LYS A 137 -9.88 19.37 6.20
C LYS A 137 -10.70 20.63 6.08
N LEU A 138 -10.34 21.63 6.88
CA LEU A 138 -10.87 22.97 6.74
C LEU A 138 -10.55 23.48 5.32
N GLN A 139 -11.57 23.84 4.58
CA GLN A 139 -11.43 24.53 3.32
C GLN A 139 -11.18 26.02 3.58
N ARG A 140 -11.17 26.81 2.54
CA ARG A 140 -10.94 28.24 2.69
C ARG A 140 -11.97 28.85 3.63
N PHE A 141 -11.50 29.50 4.68
CA PHE A 141 -12.33 30.29 5.58
C PHE A 141 -13.06 31.40 4.81
N GLU A 142 -14.36 31.52 5.05
CA GLU A 142 -15.19 32.54 4.43
C GLU A 142 -15.89 33.40 5.52
N ASN A 143 -15.87 34.69 5.32
CA ASN A 143 -16.61 35.65 6.13
C ASN A 143 -17.60 36.40 5.21
N PRO A 144 -18.78 35.81 4.94
CA PRO A 144 -19.75 36.39 4.00
C PRO A 144 -20.45 37.64 4.53
N ALA A 145 -20.47 37.84 5.85
CA ALA A 145 -21.06 39.01 6.48
C ALA A 145 -20.45 39.23 7.87
N SER A 146 -20.57 40.44 8.40
CA SER A 146 -20.10 40.74 9.76
C SER A 146 -20.77 39.80 10.77
N GLY A 147 -19.97 39.15 11.60
CA GLY A 147 -20.43 38.18 12.60
C GLY A 147 -20.78 36.78 12.06
N ILE A 148 -20.68 36.54 10.76
CA ILE A 148 -20.94 35.21 10.17
C ILE A 148 -19.65 34.63 9.66
N TYR A 149 -19.26 33.48 10.21
CA TYR A 149 -18.07 32.75 9.84
C TYR A 149 -18.45 31.37 9.30
N LYS A 150 -17.99 31.02 8.08
CA LYS A 150 -18.19 29.70 7.49
C LYS A 150 -16.89 28.92 7.53
N PHE A 151 -17.00 27.69 8.03
CA PHE A 151 -15.91 26.72 8.11
C PHE A 151 -16.25 25.51 7.25
N PRO A 152 -16.10 25.59 5.91
CA PRO A 152 -16.41 24.46 5.06
C PRO A 152 -15.36 23.36 5.24
N TYR A 153 -15.82 22.14 5.45
CA TYR A 153 -14.99 20.94 5.56
C TYR A 153 -15.26 20.02 4.39
N ARG A 154 -14.23 19.30 3.97
CA ARG A 154 -14.32 18.36 2.85
C ARG A 154 -15.08 17.08 3.21
N SER A 155 -15.08 16.69 4.47
CA SER A 155 -15.74 15.48 4.98
C SER A 155 -16.55 15.81 6.24
N GLY A 156 -17.50 14.93 6.58
CA GLY A 156 -18.34 15.09 7.77
C GLY A 156 -17.53 15.25 9.05
N ILE A 157 -17.93 16.20 9.89
CA ILE A 157 -17.33 16.44 11.19
C ILE A 157 -18.15 15.67 12.22
N GLN A 158 -17.50 14.78 12.97
CA GLN A 158 -18.14 14.06 14.08
C GLN A 158 -18.13 14.87 15.37
N HIS A 159 -17.09 15.73 15.53
CA HIS A 159 -16.93 16.61 16.67
C HIS A 159 -16.45 17.98 16.21
N PHE A 160 -17.11 19.03 16.66
CA PHE A 160 -16.68 20.39 16.47
C PHE A 160 -16.67 21.08 17.84
N SER A 161 -15.57 21.75 18.18
CA SER A 161 -15.49 22.63 19.33
C SER A 161 -14.99 23.99 18.86
N ALA A 162 -15.64 25.05 19.26
CA ALA A 162 -15.20 26.41 19.02
C ALA A 162 -15.27 27.20 20.32
N GLN A 163 -14.25 28.04 20.53
CA GLN A 163 -14.23 29.00 21.60
C GLN A 163 -14.35 30.38 20.97
N THR A 164 -15.30 31.18 21.45
CA THR A 164 -15.59 32.51 20.92
C THR A 164 -15.91 33.46 22.09
N ASP A 165 -15.59 34.74 21.90
CA ASP A 165 -15.90 35.80 22.85
C ASP A 165 -17.31 36.38 22.65
N VAL A 166 -18.10 35.80 21.74
CA VAL A 166 -19.48 36.21 21.49
C VAL A 166 -20.47 35.33 22.25
N ASP A 167 -21.62 35.88 22.62
CA ASP A 167 -22.61 35.19 23.45
C ASP A 167 -23.28 34.01 22.78
N TYR A 168 -23.28 33.96 21.46
CA TYR A 168 -23.73 32.80 20.71
C TYR A 168 -23.12 32.74 19.30
N PHE A 169 -23.02 31.53 18.73
CA PHE A 169 -22.88 31.35 17.32
C PHE A 169 -23.64 30.10 16.86
N GLN A 170 -24.03 30.08 15.59
CA GLN A 170 -24.72 28.95 14.97
C GLN A 170 -23.79 28.19 14.04
N VAL A 171 -23.83 26.90 14.14
CA VAL A 171 -23.21 25.99 13.15
C VAL A 171 -24.31 25.36 12.30
N LEU A 172 -24.21 25.53 10.99
CA LEU A 172 -25.12 24.92 10.03
C LEU A 172 -24.37 23.80 9.28
N ASN A 173 -25.03 22.69 9.11
CA ASN A 173 -24.52 21.63 8.22
C ASN A 173 -24.73 22.01 6.73
N GLU A 174 -24.29 21.15 5.80
CA GLU A 174 -24.46 21.40 4.37
C GLU A 174 -25.93 21.51 3.93
N THR A 175 -26.85 20.88 4.66
CA THR A 175 -28.30 20.99 4.45
C THR A 175 -28.94 22.25 5.06
N LYS A 176 -28.11 23.09 5.67
CA LYS A 176 -28.52 24.31 6.40
C LYS A 176 -29.35 24.07 7.67
N ASP A 177 -29.31 22.87 8.19
CA ASP A 177 -29.92 22.58 9.49
C ASP A 177 -29.05 23.15 10.60
N THR A 178 -29.70 23.82 11.56
CA THR A 178 -29.02 24.37 12.73
C THR A 178 -28.63 23.21 13.66
N ILE A 179 -27.35 23.09 13.96
CA ILE A 179 -26.89 22.20 15.01
C ILE A 179 -26.92 22.97 16.31
N THR A 180 -27.81 22.60 17.20
CA THR A 180 -27.89 23.14 18.59
C THR A 180 -27.00 22.25 19.49
N TRP A 181 -26.25 22.88 20.33
CA TRP A 181 -25.38 22.28 21.35
C TRP A 181 -26.13 22.01 22.63
#